data_e0f4c4d2c34cc96a8e3a93e26997d743
#
_entry.id   e0f4c4d2c34cc96a8e3a93e26997d743
#
_cell.length_a   1.000
_cell.length_b   1.000
_cell.length_c   1.000
_cell.angle_alpha   90.00
_cell.angle_beta   90.00
_cell.angle_gamma   90.00
#
_symmetry.space_group_name_H-M   'P 1'
#
loop_
_entity.id
_entity.type
_entity.pdbx_description
1 polymer ?
#
loop_
_entity_poly.entity_id
_entity_poly.type
_entity_poly.pdbx_seq_one_letter_code
_entity_poly.pdbx_strand_id
1 'polypeptide(L)'
;MHNSKEFYESVTNNIIDFYNKNNRLPWVRPWSNSNSGFNISFTTKKEYQGINQIILMMSPYESNKWNTFNNWKNLGFHLKKKSKGTPICYFQMNKVVDKKTDEESFYPMLKKYYVYNAEQIENNSTLIDKPKPKNKILPIDEIDSYVKNTNAKIVEHVTNEAFYRPFTDSIHISNINQFKSSYDYYATLLHELTHWTMHESRCNRKSSNRFKSVGYAYEELIAEIGSTFLCNQFKMDSASHTNLQNHVNYISSWLQALKDDPKFIFKAAAESQKAVNFLNSFQQIVKAA
;
A
#
# COMPACT_ATOMS: atom_id res chain seq x y z
N MET A 1 -10.02 -10.25 23.36
CA MET A 1 -9.37 -11.06 22.29
C MET A 1 -10.31 -11.47 21.15
N HIS A 2 -11.59 -11.76 21.41
CA HIS A 2 -12.59 -12.19 20.40
C HIS A 2 -12.73 -11.17 19.24
N ASN A 3 -12.78 -9.89 19.55
CA ASN A 3 -13.04 -8.79 18.61
C ASN A 3 -11.91 -8.57 17.56
N SER A 4 -10.65 -8.94 17.87
CA SER A 4 -9.52 -8.76 16.95
C SER A 4 -9.47 -9.87 15.90
N LYS A 5 -9.77 -11.12 16.27
CA LYS A 5 -9.79 -12.25 15.34
C LYS A 5 -10.86 -12.05 14.27
N GLU A 6 -12.08 -11.70 14.70
CA GLU A 6 -13.19 -11.40 13.77
C GLU A 6 -12.85 -10.27 12.79
N PHE A 7 -12.10 -9.25 13.25
CA PHE A 7 -11.69 -8.17 12.37
C PHE A 7 -10.68 -8.62 11.30
N TYR A 8 -9.66 -9.43 11.69
CA TYR A 8 -8.72 -10.01 10.74
C TYR A 8 -9.44 -10.85 9.69
N GLU A 9 -10.33 -11.74 10.11
CA GLU A 9 -11.13 -12.60 9.23
C GLU A 9 -12.02 -11.77 8.30
N SER A 10 -12.68 -10.73 8.83
CA SER A 10 -13.54 -9.85 8.04
C SER A 10 -12.76 -9.12 6.93
N VAL A 11 -11.57 -8.57 7.23
CA VAL A 11 -10.76 -7.87 6.23
C VAL A 11 -10.28 -8.85 5.17
N THR A 12 -9.81 -10.03 5.57
CA THR A 12 -9.37 -11.07 4.66
C THR A 12 -10.49 -11.55 3.74
N ASN A 13 -11.67 -11.82 4.29
CA ASN A 13 -12.83 -12.23 3.50
C ASN A 13 -13.23 -11.12 2.52
N ASN A 14 -13.23 -9.86 2.93
CA ASN A 14 -13.52 -8.73 2.04
C ASN A 14 -12.52 -8.64 0.86
N ILE A 15 -11.25 -8.97 1.08
CA ILE A 15 -10.24 -9.02 0.00
C ILE A 15 -10.54 -10.15 -0.97
N ILE A 16 -10.87 -11.34 -0.46
CA ILE A 16 -11.23 -12.51 -1.27
C ILE A 16 -12.50 -12.22 -2.08
N ASP A 17 -13.53 -11.65 -1.44
CA ASP A 17 -14.78 -11.28 -2.09
C ASP A 17 -14.57 -10.18 -3.15
N PHE A 18 -13.70 -9.20 -2.85
CA PHE A 18 -13.32 -8.18 -3.82
C PHE A 18 -12.66 -8.81 -5.05
N TYR A 19 -11.73 -9.75 -4.85
CA TYR A 19 -11.11 -10.49 -5.94
C TYR A 19 -12.13 -11.29 -6.76
N ASN A 20 -12.98 -12.06 -6.10
CA ASN A 20 -14.00 -12.87 -6.75
C ASN A 20 -14.97 -12.02 -7.61
N LYS A 21 -15.31 -10.83 -7.12
CA LYS A 21 -16.22 -9.90 -7.81
C LYS A 21 -15.56 -9.16 -8.98
N ASN A 22 -14.30 -8.78 -8.84
CA ASN A 22 -13.64 -7.85 -9.76
C ASN A 22 -12.55 -8.51 -10.61
N ASN A 23 -12.23 -9.79 -10.36
CA ASN A 23 -11.11 -10.54 -10.96
C ASN A 23 -9.76 -9.80 -10.84
N ARG A 24 -9.56 -9.05 -9.75
CA ARG A 24 -8.34 -8.31 -9.43
C ARG A 24 -8.22 -8.08 -7.93
N LEU A 25 -7.00 -7.92 -7.45
CA LEU A 25 -6.74 -7.61 -6.05
C LEU A 25 -6.97 -6.11 -5.75
N PRO A 26 -7.27 -5.72 -4.50
CA PRO A 26 -7.60 -4.34 -4.15
C PRO A 26 -6.48 -3.33 -4.46
N TRP A 27 -5.23 -3.73 -4.35
CA TRP A 27 -4.07 -2.90 -4.64
C TRP A 27 -3.75 -2.81 -6.13
N VAL A 28 -4.32 -3.66 -6.96
CA VAL A 28 -4.26 -3.58 -8.43
C VAL A 28 -5.47 -2.78 -8.92
N ARG A 29 -5.39 -1.45 -8.95
CA ARG A 29 -6.49 -0.61 -9.46
C ARG A 29 -6.23 -0.18 -10.90
N PRO A 30 -7.19 -0.34 -11.81
CA PRO A 30 -7.24 0.46 -13.03
C PRO A 30 -7.69 1.87 -12.63
N TRP A 31 -6.77 2.79 -12.46
CA TRP A 31 -7.09 4.17 -12.11
C TRP A 31 -7.63 4.89 -13.35
N SER A 32 -8.90 5.20 -13.36
CA SER A 32 -9.49 6.09 -14.37
C SER A 32 -9.91 7.44 -13.77
N ASN A 33 -9.74 7.62 -12.45
CA ASN A 33 -10.33 8.73 -11.71
C ASN A 33 -9.28 9.74 -11.26
N SER A 34 -9.65 11.00 -11.38
CA SER A 34 -8.88 12.22 -11.23
C SER A 34 -8.24 12.48 -9.84
N ASN A 35 -8.46 11.60 -8.86
CA ASN A 35 -7.98 11.73 -7.49
C ASN A 35 -7.04 10.58 -7.11
N SER A 36 -6.04 10.31 -7.98
CA SER A 36 -4.94 9.41 -7.64
C SER A 36 -4.17 9.97 -6.43
N GLY A 37 -3.84 9.10 -5.50
CA GLY A 37 -3.12 9.43 -4.28
C GLY A 37 -3.57 8.59 -3.09
N PHE A 38 -2.86 8.71 -1.99
CA PHE A 38 -3.21 8.03 -0.75
C PHE A 38 -4.55 8.50 -0.18
N ASN A 39 -5.28 7.57 0.43
CA ASN A 39 -6.40 7.93 1.30
C ASN A 39 -5.86 8.70 2.51
N ILE A 40 -6.44 9.87 2.78
CA ILE A 40 -6.00 10.80 3.82
C ILE A 40 -7.10 11.11 4.82
N SER A 41 -6.70 11.41 6.04
CA SER A 41 -7.60 12.05 7.01
C SER A 41 -7.82 13.50 6.61
N PHE A 42 -9.08 13.89 6.41
CA PHE A 42 -9.41 15.26 6.01
C PHE A 42 -8.98 16.30 7.05
N THR A 43 -9.10 15.98 8.34
CA THR A 43 -8.70 16.89 9.44
C THR A 43 -7.19 17.00 9.57
N THR A 44 -6.49 15.87 9.66
CA THR A 44 -5.04 15.89 9.96
C THR A 44 -4.17 15.99 8.73
N LYS A 45 -4.74 15.81 7.54
CA LYS A 45 -4.04 15.70 6.25
C LYS A 45 -3.03 14.56 6.17
N LYS A 46 -2.97 13.71 7.21
CA LYS A 46 -2.09 12.55 7.23
C LYS A 46 -2.68 11.40 6.43
N GLU A 47 -1.81 10.68 5.77
CA GLU A 47 -2.15 9.47 5.03
C GLU A 47 -2.49 8.33 5.98
N TYR A 48 -3.49 7.53 5.61
CA TYR A 48 -3.68 6.23 6.23
C TYR A 48 -2.57 5.29 5.77
N GLN A 49 -2.12 4.39 6.63
CA GLN A 49 -0.96 3.56 6.36
C GLN A 49 -1.29 2.07 6.39
N GLY A 50 -0.47 1.27 5.71
CA GLY A 50 -0.51 -0.19 5.72
C GLY A 50 -1.87 -0.75 5.34
N ILE A 51 -2.40 -1.65 6.17
CA ILE A 51 -3.67 -2.32 5.91
C ILE A 51 -4.85 -1.35 5.75
N ASN A 52 -4.82 -0.18 6.42
CA ASN A 52 -5.88 0.80 6.30
C ASN A 52 -5.98 1.38 4.89
N GLN A 53 -4.86 1.60 4.21
CA GLN A 53 -4.88 1.98 2.79
C GLN A 53 -5.60 0.92 1.94
N ILE A 54 -5.27 -0.36 2.13
CA ILE A 54 -5.88 -1.46 1.38
C ILE A 54 -7.39 -1.53 1.65
N ILE A 55 -7.81 -1.40 2.90
CA ILE A 55 -9.24 -1.39 3.27
C ILE A 55 -9.97 -0.23 2.58
N LEU A 56 -9.41 0.97 2.61
CA LEU A 56 -10.02 2.15 2.00
C LEU A 56 -10.01 2.09 0.47
N MET A 57 -9.03 1.42 -0.13
CA MET A 57 -8.98 1.15 -1.56
C MET A 57 -10.11 0.23 -2.04
N MET A 58 -10.64 -0.66 -1.21
CA MET A 58 -11.78 -1.51 -1.55
C MET A 58 -13.11 -0.78 -1.54
N SER A 59 -13.16 0.44 -1.01
CA SER A 59 -14.39 1.21 -0.93
C SER A 59 -14.88 1.64 -2.32
N PRO A 60 -16.19 1.88 -2.49
CA PRO A 60 -16.75 2.32 -3.75
C PRO A 60 -16.54 3.82 -4.03
N TYR A 61 -15.90 4.55 -3.12
CA TYR A 61 -15.75 6.00 -3.21
C TYR A 61 -14.52 6.40 -4.03
N GLU A 62 -14.67 7.48 -4.80
CA GLU A 62 -13.59 8.05 -5.62
C GLU A 62 -12.74 9.05 -4.83
N SER A 63 -13.36 9.77 -3.89
CA SER A 63 -12.65 10.71 -3.03
C SER A 63 -11.68 9.98 -2.11
N ASN A 64 -10.46 10.50 -2.01
CA ASN A 64 -9.46 9.99 -1.07
C ASN A 64 -9.55 10.62 0.33
N LYS A 65 -10.57 11.46 0.59
CA LYS A 65 -10.74 12.21 1.85
C LYS A 65 -11.67 11.49 2.80
N TRP A 66 -11.17 11.20 3.99
CA TRP A 66 -11.89 10.43 5.03
C TRP A 66 -11.81 11.11 6.38
N ASN A 67 -12.81 10.89 7.21
CA ASN A 67 -12.80 11.36 8.60
C ASN A 67 -13.66 10.47 9.49
N THR A 68 -13.46 10.54 10.81
CA THR A 68 -14.40 9.96 11.76
C THR A 68 -15.72 10.76 11.77
N PHE A 69 -16.79 10.15 12.25
CA PHE A 69 -18.08 10.83 12.43
C PHE A 69 -17.94 12.13 13.24
N ASN A 70 -17.25 12.04 14.38
CA ASN A 70 -17.09 13.19 15.28
C ASN A 70 -16.28 14.32 14.60
N ASN A 71 -15.24 13.99 13.84
CA ASN A 71 -14.46 14.98 13.14
C ASN A 71 -15.27 15.68 12.04
N TRP A 72 -16.09 14.94 11.28
CA TRP A 72 -17.02 15.55 10.32
C TRP A 72 -18.01 16.48 11.00
N LYS A 73 -18.64 16.01 12.10
CA LYS A 73 -19.59 16.81 12.90
C LYS A 73 -18.95 18.08 13.45
N ASN A 74 -17.74 18.01 14.01
CA ASN A 74 -17.03 19.16 14.57
C ASN A 74 -16.65 20.21 13.51
N LEU A 75 -16.53 19.79 12.24
CA LEU A 75 -16.32 20.69 11.12
C LEU A 75 -17.64 21.23 10.52
N GLY A 76 -18.78 20.92 11.14
CA GLY A 76 -20.10 21.37 10.68
C GLY A 76 -20.71 20.55 9.55
N PHE A 77 -20.12 19.38 9.21
CA PHE A 77 -20.63 18.51 8.15
C PHE A 77 -21.53 17.41 8.68
N HIS A 78 -22.58 17.08 7.93
CA HIS A 78 -23.56 16.03 8.27
C HIS A 78 -23.44 14.86 7.29
N LEU A 79 -23.57 13.65 7.81
CA LEU A 79 -23.59 12.44 6.98
C LEU A 79 -24.96 12.26 6.31
N LYS A 80 -24.96 11.82 5.07
CA LYS A 80 -26.16 11.36 4.36
C LYS A 80 -26.83 10.25 5.15
N LYS A 81 -28.17 10.22 5.14
CA LYS A 81 -28.95 9.16 5.80
C LYS A 81 -28.50 7.78 5.32
N LYS A 82 -28.44 6.81 6.25
CA LYS A 82 -28.02 5.42 6.01
C LYS A 82 -26.55 5.23 5.60
N SER A 83 -25.68 6.26 5.71
CA SER A 83 -24.24 6.11 5.49
C SER A 83 -23.66 5.08 6.45
N LYS A 84 -22.89 4.13 5.90
CA LYS A 84 -22.16 3.12 6.68
C LYS A 84 -20.69 3.51 6.79
N GLY A 85 -20.14 3.48 8.00
CA GLY A 85 -18.72 3.73 8.21
C GLY A 85 -17.86 2.56 7.73
N THR A 86 -16.72 2.86 7.14
CA THR A 86 -15.70 1.88 6.79
C THR A 86 -14.85 1.58 8.02
N PRO A 87 -14.76 0.32 8.47
CA PRO A 87 -13.96 -0.04 9.63
C PRO A 87 -12.48 -0.02 9.28
N ILE A 88 -11.68 0.68 10.07
CA ILE A 88 -10.22 0.67 10.02
C ILE A 88 -9.66 0.40 11.40
N CYS A 89 -8.36 0.19 11.52
CA CYS A 89 -7.74 -0.18 12.79
C CYS A 89 -6.47 0.61 13.10
N TYR A 90 -6.11 0.63 14.38
CA TYR A 90 -4.78 1.00 14.84
C TYR A 90 -4.35 0.06 15.96
N PHE A 91 -3.04 -0.07 16.12
CA PHE A 91 -2.47 -0.84 17.21
C PHE A 91 -2.10 0.11 18.34
N GLN A 92 -2.74 -0.07 19.48
CA GLN A 92 -2.39 0.62 20.71
C GLN A 92 -1.46 -0.28 21.53
N MET A 93 -0.31 0.25 21.94
CA MET A 93 0.56 -0.44 22.90
C MET A 93 -0.05 -0.30 24.29
N ASN A 94 -0.45 -1.42 24.87
CA ASN A 94 -0.95 -1.46 26.23
C ASN A 94 0.16 -1.95 27.16
N LYS A 95 0.33 -1.23 28.28
CA LYS A 95 1.24 -1.60 29.34
C LYS A 95 0.56 -2.60 30.27
N VAL A 96 1.27 -3.65 30.61
CA VAL A 96 0.90 -4.58 31.69
C VAL A 96 2.05 -4.62 32.68
N VAL A 97 1.71 -4.51 33.95
CA VAL A 97 2.66 -4.68 35.05
C VAL A 97 2.36 -6.03 35.69
N ASP A 98 3.36 -6.90 35.75
CA ASP A 98 3.25 -8.15 36.50
C ASP A 98 3.16 -7.83 37.99
N LYS A 99 2.06 -8.23 38.62
CA LYS A 99 1.81 -7.93 40.04
C LYS A 99 2.76 -8.62 41.03
N LYS A 100 3.55 -9.60 40.56
CA LYS A 100 4.48 -10.36 41.40
C LYS A 100 5.94 -9.89 41.26
N THR A 101 6.31 -9.43 40.05
CA THR A 101 7.68 -9.05 39.74
C THR A 101 7.85 -7.55 39.52
N ASP A 102 6.77 -6.77 39.47
CA ASP A 102 6.72 -5.36 39.06
C ASP A 102 7.31 -5.09 37.68
N GLU A 103 7.55 -6.13 36.87
CA GLU A 103 8.07 -5.99 35.52
C GLU A 103 7.00 -5.44 34.58
N GLU A 104 7.41 -4.46 33.79
CA GLU A 104 6.55 -3.84 32.78
C GLU A 104 6.71 -4.57 31.44
N SER A 105 5.60 -4.99 30.87
CA SER A 105 5.52 -5.52 29.52
C SER A 105 4.55 -4.72 28.67
N PHE A 106 4.81 -4.65 27.36
CA PHE A 106 3.98 -3.95 26.41
C PHE A 106 3.48 -4.92 25.36
N TYR A 107 2.18 -4.91 25.08
CA TYR A 107 1.60 -5.69 24.01
C TYR A 107 0.72 -4.84 23.08
N PRO A 108 0.77 -5.08 21.76
CA PRO A 108 -0.09 -4.38 20.80
C PRO A 108 -1.53 -4.90 20.90
N MET A 109 -2.47 -4.00 21.09
CA MET A 109 -3.89 -4.29 21.01
C MET A 109 -4.52 -3.60 19.81
N LEU A 110 -5.15 -4.38 18.94
CA LEU A 110 -5.88 -3.85 17.80
C LEU A 110 -7.15 -3.17 18.27
N LYS A 111 -7.32 -1.89 17.93
CA LYS A 111 -8.55 -1.14 18.10
C LYS A 111 -9.19 -0.83 16.75
N LYS A 112 -10.48 -1.12 16.62
CA LYS A 112 -11.31 -0.82 15.47
C LYS A 112 -12.03 0.51 15.66
N TYR A 113 -12.10 1.33 14.63
CA TYR A 113 -12.92 2.52 14.56
C TYR A 113 -13.46 2.73 13.14
N TYR A 114 -14.36 3.67 12.95
CA TYR A 114 -15.06 3.87 11.69
C TYR A 114 -14.74 5.23 11.10
N VAL A 115 -14.49 5.25 9.80
CA VAL A 115 -14.32 6.47 9.01
C VAL A 115 -15.36 6.54 7.89
N TYR A 116 -15.66 7.74 7.49
CA TYR A 116 -16.65 8.07 6.47
C TYR A 116 -15.98 8.90 5.39
N ASN A 117 -16.27 8.58 4.14
CA ASN A 117 -15.73 9.27 2.99
C ASN A 117 -16.41 10.63 2.79
N ALA A 118 -15.71 11.59 2.18
CA ALA A 118 -16.28 12.89 1.82
C ALA A 118 -17.53 12.78 0.94
N GLU A 119 -17.65 11.73 0.12
CA GLU A 119 -18.84 11.49 -0.70
C GLU A 119 -20.09 11.10 0.09
N GLN A 120 -19.92 10.68 1.34
CA GLN A 120 -20.99 10.37 2.27
C GLN A 120 -21.53 11.61 3.03
N ILE A 121 -20.96 12.78 2.77
CA ILE A 121 -21.34 14.05 3.39
C ILE A 121 -22.44 14.72 2.58
N GLU A 122 -23.45 15.30 3.26
CA GLU A 122 -24.45 16.18 2.64
C GLU A 122 -23.75 17.45 2.12
N ASN A 123 -24.21 17.98 0.97
CA ASN A 123 -23.66 19.22 0.39
C ASN A 123 -22.14 19.20 0.21
N ASN A 124 -21.58 18.09 -0.23
CA ASN A 124 -20.14 17.78 -0.28
C ASN A 124 -19.38 18.44 -1.44
N SER A 125 -19.99 19.35 -2.21
CA SER A 125 -19.37 19.96 -3.41
C SER A 125 -18.03 20.67 -3.16
N THR A 126 -17.82 21.19 -1.94
CA THR A 126 -16.56 21.80 -1.53
C THR A 126 -15.49 20.81 -1.04
N LEU A 127 -15.91 19.58 -0.76
CA LEU A 127 -15.06 18.51 -0.25
C LEU A 127 -14.45 17.64 -1.35
N ILE A 128 -15.20 17.51 -2.45
CA ILE A 128 -14.83 16.66 -3.59
C ILE A 128 -14.04 17.51 -4.58
N ASP A 129 -12.82 17.07 -4.86
CA ASP A 129 -12.00 17.73 -5.87
C ASP A 129 -12.66 17.54 -7.25
N LYS A 130 -12.73 18.63 -8.00
CA LYS A 130 -13.18 18.54 -9.41
C LYS A 130 -12.23 17.63 -10.17
N PRO A 131 -12.73 16.82 -11.12
CA PRO A 131 -11.88 16.04 -11.99
C PRO A 131 -10.82 16.94 -12.62
N LYS A 132 -9.56 16.71 -12.31
CA LYS A 132 -8.49 17.38 -13.04
C LYS A 132 -8.42 16.80 -14.43
N PRO A 133 -8.17 17.62 -15.49
CA PRO A 133 -7.92 17.08 -16.80
C PRO A 133 -6.81 16.03 -16.69
N LYS A 134 -6.99 14.90 -17.36
CA LYS A 134 -6.00 13.81 -17.38
C LYS A 134 -4.74 14.32 -18.09
N ASN A 135 -3.86 15.02 -17.38
CA ASN A 135 -2.53 15.24 -17.86
C ASN A 135 -1.79 13.90 -17.71
N LYS A 136 -1.60 13.23 -18.84
CA LYS A 136 -0.85 11.96 -18.96
C LYS A 136 0.66 12.11 -18.72
N ILE A 137 1.11 13.20 -18.18
CA ILE A 137 2.53 13.43 -17.93
C ILE A 137 2.85 12.78 -16.59
N LEU A 138 3.59 11.68 -16.66
CA LEU A 138 4.21 11.09 -15.47
C LEU A 138 5.21 12.09 -14.89
N PRO A 139 5.32 12.18 -13.57
CA PRO A 139 6.38 12.96 -12.91
C PRO A 139 7.72 12.22 -12.99
N ILE A 140 8.23 12.02 -14.23
CA ILE A 140 9.43 11.23 -14.51
C ILE A 140 10.62 11.77 -13.72
N ASP A 141 10.87 13.06 -13.79
CA ASP A 141 11.99 13.71 -13.09
C ASP A 141 11.91 13.55 -11.58
N GLU A 142 10.67 13.54 -11.01
CA GLU A 142 10.45 13.32 -9.58
C GLU A 142 10.77 11.87 -9.20
N ILE A 143 10.35 10.89 -10.01
CA ILE A 143 10.62 9.48 -9.76
C ILE A 143 12.10 9.17 -9.94
N ASP A 144 12.73 9.69 -11.00
CA ASP A 144 14.17 9.51 -11.24
C ASP A 144 15.00 10.08 -10.09
N SER A 145 14.66 11.29 -9.63
CA SER A 145 15.30 11.90 -8.47
C SER A 145 15.09 11.07 -7.20
N TYR A 146 13.88 10.56 -7.00
CA TYR A 146 13.54 9.69 -5.87
C TYR A 146 14.39 8.43 -5.86
N VAL A 147 14.47 7.73 -6.99
CA VAL A 147 15.26 6.50 -7.14
C VAL A 147 16.75 6.80 -6.95
N LYS A 148 17.27 7.85 -7.58
CA LYS A 148 18.67 8.27 -7.45
C LYS A 148 19.07 8.56 -6.01
N ASN A 149 18.20 9.20 -5.22
CA ASN A 149 18.47 9.52 -3.82
C ASN A 149 18.64 8.27 -2.94
N THR A 150 18.12 7.11 -3.35
CA THR A 150 18.32 5.85 -2.60
C THR A 150 19.74 5.29 -2.72
N ASN A 151 20.50 5.72 -3.74
CA ASN A 151 21.79 5.15 -4.15
C ASN A 151 21.72 3.65 -4.49
N ALA A 152 20.53 3.11 -4.81
CA ALA A 152 20.39 1.74 -5.27
C ALA A 152 21.15 1.55 -6.59
N LYS A 153 21.95 0.47 -6.68
CA LYS A 153 22.67 0.13 -7.93
C LYS A 153 21.67 -0.44 -8.94
N ILE A 154 21.43 0.32 -10.02
CA ILE A 154 20.57 -0.10 -11.12
C ILE A 154 21.43 -0.48 -12.29
N VAL A 155 21.16 -1.65 -12.88
CA VAL A 155 21.85 -2.21 -14.04
C VAL A 155 20.82 -2.40 -15.15
N GLU A 156 20.91 -1.57 -16.18
CA GLU A 156 20.11 -1.75 -17.38
C GLU A 156 20.67 -2.85 -18.28
N HIS A 157 19.80 -3.63 -18.89
CA HIS A 157 20.16 -4.69 -19.83
C HIS A 157 19.11 -4.86 -20.93
N VAL A 158 19.39 -5.70 -21.91
CA VAL A 158 18.54 -5.91 -23.10
C VAL A 158 17.59 -7.11 -22.95
N THR A 159 17.50 -7.74 -21.79
CA THR A 159 16.59 -8.87 -21.56
C THR A 159 15.21 -8.37 -21.15
N ASN A 160 14.16 -9.20 -21.33
CA ASN A 160 12.78 -8.83 -20.93
C ASN A 160 12.47 -9.18 -19.46
N GLU A 161 13.46 -9.07 -18.59
CA GLU A 161 13.33 -9.42 -17.17
C GLU A 161 13.69 -8.23 -16.30
N ALA A 162 13.03 -8.11 -15.16
CA ALA A 162 13.42 -7.21 -14.08
C ALA A 162 13.50 -8.02 -12.79
N PHE A 163 14.54 -7.79 -11.98
CA PHE A 163 14.72 -8.47 -10.71
C PHE A 163 15.73 -7.74 -9.81
N TYR A 164 15.51 -7.79 -8.52
CA TYR A 164 16.54 -7.49 -7.53
C TYR A 164 17.42 -8.72 -7.28
N ARG A 165 18.74 -8.52 -7.29
CA ARG A 165 19.72 -9.57 -7.00
C ARG A 165 20.38 -9.33 -5.63
N PRO A 166 20.00 -10.08 -4.57
CA PRO A 166 20.54 -9.86 -3.23
C PRO A 166 22.06 -10.02 -3.13
N PHE A 167 22.63 -10.98 -3.86
CA PHE A 167 24.07 -11.28 -3.82
C PHE A 167 24.97 -10.11 -4.30
N THR A 168 24.51 -9.34 -5.27
CA THR A 168 25.25 -8.19 -5.83
C THR A 168 24.65 -6.86 -5.36
N ASP A 169 23.60 -6.91 -4.56
CA ASP A 169 22.82 -5.78 -4.07
C ASP A 169 22.47 -4.80 -5.22
N SER A 170 21.95 -5.33 -6.30
CA SER A 170 21.66 -4.57 -7.52
C SER A 170 20.29 -4.90 -8.11
N ILE A 171 19.63 -3.88 -8.62
CA ILE A 171 18.39 -3.99 -9.39
C ILE A 171 18.75 -4.12 -10.85
N HIS A 172 18.24 -5.13 -11.51
CA HIS A 172 18.38 -5.36 -12.94
C HIS A 172 17.06 -5.07 -13.62
N ILE A 173 17.05 -4.25 -14.67
CA ILE A 173 15.84 -3.87 -15.38
C ILE A 173 16.14 -3.64 -16.85
N SER A 174 15.18 -3.94 -17.72
CA SER A 174 15.27 -3.63 -19.15
C SER A 174 15.26 -2.12 -19.40
N ASN A 175 15.86 -1.67 -20.48
CA ASN A 175 15.81 -0.25 -20.86
C ASN A 175 14.36 0.23 -21.04
N ILE A 176 14.07 1.47 -20.66
CA ILE A 176 12.73 2.07 -20.71
C ILE A 176 12.06 1.95 -22.08
N ASN A 177 12.83 1.98 -23.17
CA ASN A 177 12.31 1.87 -24.54
C ASN A 177 11.77 0.46 -24.88
N GLN A 178 12.03 -0.56 -24.04
CA GLN A 178 11.51 -1.91 -24.19
C GLN A 178 10.14 -2.10 -23.53
N PHE A 179 9.70 -1.14 -22.72
CA PHE A 179 8.39 -1.16 -22.08
C PHE A 179 7.33 -0.55 -22.99
N LYS A 180 6.07 -1.01 -22.82
CA LYS A 180 4.92 -0.48 -23.55
C LYS A 180 4.61 0.97 -23.20
N SER A 181 4.98 1.37 -21.99
CA SER A 181 4.80 2.74 -21.49
C SER A 181 5.86 3.07 -20.43
N SER A 182 6.13 4.36 -20.24
CA SER A 182 6.95 4.82 -19.10
C SER A 182 6.34 4.42 -17.76
N TYR A 183 5.01 4.34 -17.69
CA TYR A 183 4.32 3.85 -16.49
C TYR A 183 4.76 2.42 -16.14
N ASP A 184 4.75 1.49 -17.11
CA ASP A 184 5.12 0.10 -16.88
C ASP A 184 6.59 -0.02 -16.43
N TYR A 185 7.47 0.80 -17.00
CA TYR A 185 8.87 0.87 -16.57
C TYR A 185 8.98 1.31 -15.11
N TYR A 186 8.38 2.45 -14.72
CA TYR A 186 8.51 2.96 -13.37
C TYR A 186 7.78 2.11 -12.34
N ALA A 187 6.61 1.54 -12.66
CA ALA A 187 5.93 0.61 -11.77
C ALA A 187 6.80 -0.63 -11.49
N THR A 188 7.46 -1.16 -12.53
CA THR A 188 8.40 -2.29 -12.40
C THR A 188 9.62 -1.88 -11.59
N LEU A 189 10.22 -0.71 -11.87
CA LEU A 189 11.38 -0.22 -11.13
C LEU A 189 11.05 -0.02 -9.63
N LEU A 190 9.90 0.53 -9.31
CA LEU A 190 9.45 0.73 -7.93
C LEU A 190 9.15 -0.61 -7.22
N HIS A 191 8.71 -1.64 -7.96
CA HIS A 191 8.57 -2.99 -7.46
C HIS A 191 9.92 -3.58 -7.07
N GLU A 192 10.90 -3.52 -7.97
CA GLU A 192 12.26 -4.01 -7.70
C GLU A 192 12.96 -3.19 -6.60
N LEU A 193 12.69 -1.89 -6.54
CA LEU A 193 13.19 -1.03 -5.46
C LEU A 193 12.58 -1.41 -4.10
N THR A 194 11.34 -1.89 -4.08
CA THR A 194 10.74 -2.43 -2.86
C THR A 194 11.43 -3.72 -2.44
N HIS A 195 11.75 -4.63 -3.37
CA HIS A 195 12.59 -5.80 -3.09
C HIS A 195 13.98 -5.41 -2.59
N TRP A 196 14.62 -4.39 -3.17
CA TRP A 196 15.92 -3.91 -2.73
C TRP A 196 15.94 -3.55 -1.24
N THR A 197 14.83 -3.08 -0.69
CA THR A 197 14.73 -2.80 0.75
C THR A 197 14.80 -4.06 1.63
N MET A 198 14.66 -5.27 1.09
CA MET A 198 14.73 -6.51 1.89
C MET A 198 16.12 -6.83 2.45
N HIS A 199 17.18 -6.27 1.86
CA HIS A 199 18.56 -6.53 2.26
C HIS A 199 18.77 -6.35 3.78
N GLU A 200 19.72 -7.11 4.37
CA GLU A 200 19.97 -7.13 5.81
C GLU A 200 20.34 -5.75 6.40
N SER A 201 21.04 -4.92 5.62
CA SER A 201 21.40 -3.54 6.02
C SER A 201 20.24 -2.55 5.97
N ARG A 202 19.05 -2.94 5.50
CA ARG A 202 17.87 -2.09 5.32
C ARG A 202 16.70 -2.58 6.17
N CYS A 203 15.65 -3.08 5.56
CA CYS A 203 14.49 -3.62 6.31
C CYS A 203 14.71 -5.06 6.82
N ASN A 204 15.82 -5.72 6.45
CA ASN A 204 16.21 -7.05 6.90
C ASN A 204 15.09 -8.10 6.83
N ARG A 205 14.42 -8.18 5.66
CA ARG A 205 13.40 -9.19 5.43
C ARG A 205 14.03 -10.47 4.91
N LYS A 206 13.71 -11.59 5.55
CA LYS A 206 14.15 -12.92 5.10
C LYS A 206 13.16 -13.45 4.07
N SER A 207 13.60 -13.59 2.83
CA SER A 207 12.87 -14.32 1.81
C SER A 207 13.42 -15.73 1.64
N SER A 208 12.57 -16.67 1.26
CA SER A 208 13.03 -17.97 0.81
C SER A 208 13.50 -17.84 -0.65
N ASN A 209 14.76 -18.17 -0.92
CA ASN A 209 15.33 -18.18 -2.27
C ASN A 209 14.73 -19.28 -3.17
N ARG A 210 13.80 -20.09 -2.66
CA ARG A 210 13.15 -21.16 -3.42
C ARG A 210 11.95 -20.58 -4.15
N PHE A 211 12.07 -20.44 -5.46
CA PHE A 211 10.98 -20.03 -6.36
C PHE A 211 9.68 -20.82 -6.05
N LYS A 212 8.55 -20.12 -5.99
CA LYS A 212 7.21 -20.65 -5.61
C LYS A 212 7.07 -21.14 -4.15
N SER A 213 8.02 -20.89 -3.27
CA SER A 213 7.80 -21.14 -1.83
C SER A 213 6.85 -20.09 -1.23
N VAL A 214 6.24 -20.42 -0.08
CA VAL A 214 5.39 -19.48 0.67
C VAL A 214 6.15 -18.20 1.03
N GLY A 215 7.45 -18.31 1.38
CA GLY A 215 8.28 -17.16 1.70
C GLY A 215 8.57 -16.28 0.48
N TYR A 216 8.74 -16.88 -0.70
CA TYR A 216 8.89 -16.15 -1.95
C TYR A 216 7.59 -15.42 -2.31
N ALA A 217 6.46 -16.12 -2.29
CA ALA A 217 5.15 -15.51 -2.57
C ALA A 217 4.82 -14.37 -1.59
N TYR A 218 5.29 -14.47 -0.34
CA TYR A 218 5.11 -13.42 0.66
C TYR A 218 5.91 -12.15 0.33
N GLU A 219 7.17 -12.30 -0.08
CA GLU A 219 8.01 -11.17 -0.48
C GLU A 219 7.49 -10.49 -1.76
N GLU A 220 7.00 -11.29 -2.73
CA GLU A 220 6.32 -10.76 -3.91
C GLU A 220 5.09 -9.93 -3.53
N LEU A 221 4.30 -10.38 -2.56
CA LEU A 221 3.14 -9.62 -2.07
C LEU A 221 3.56 -8.29 -1.42
N ILE A 222 4.67 -8.29 -0.66
CA ILE A 222 5.23 -7.08 -0.07
C ILE A 222 5.65 -6.09 -1.16
N ALA A 223 6.36 -6.56 -2.18
CA ALA A 223 6.83 -5.74 -3.28
C ALA A 223 5.67 -5.17 -4.10
N GLU A 224 4.63 -5.96 -4.34
CA GLU A 224 3.41 -5.52 -5.01
C GLU A 224 2.69 -4.39 -4.27
N ILE A 225 2.43 -4.59 -2.99
CA ILE A 225 1.76 -3.59 -2.16
C ILE A 225 2.64 -2.34 -2.03
N GLY A 226 3.94 -2.52 -1.84
CA GLY A 226 4.90 -1.43 -1.72
C GLY A 226 5.00 -0.60 -3.00
N SER A 227 5.12 -1.26 -4.16
CA SER A 227 5.07 -0.61 -5.47
C SER A 227 3.77 0.17 -5.66
N THR A 228 2.62 -0.43 -5.30
CA THR A 228 1.33 0.26 -5.36
C THR A 228 1.33 1.53 -4.49
N PHE A 229 1.88 1.47 -3.29
CA PHE A 229 1.96 2.66 -2.43
C PHE A 229 2.86 3.74 -3.06
N LEU A 230 4.00 3.38 -3.62
CA LEU A 230 4.88 4.32 -4.31
C LEU A 230 4.23 4.90 -5.57
N CYS A 231 3.58 4.08 -6.39
CA CYS A 231 2.82 4.57 -7.55
C CYS A 231 1.73 5.56 -7.14
N ASN A 232 1.03 5.32 -6.03
CA ASN A 232 0.06 6.25 -5.48
C ASN A 232 0.70 7.56 -4.99
N GLN A 233 1.87 7.47 -4.35
CA GLN A 233 2.63 8.65 -3.89
C GLN A 233 2.97 9.57 -5.07
N PHE A 234 3.38 9.01 -6.19
CA PHE A 234 3.68 9.75 -7.42
C PHE A 234 2.46 10.04 -8.29
N LYS A 235 1.25 9.69 -7.83
CA LYS A 235 0.00 9.89 -8.58
C LYS A 235 0.06 9.29 -9.99
N MET A 236 0.76 8.19 -10.13
CA MET A 236 0.87 7.47 -11.39
C MET A 236 -0.49 6.89 -11.78
N ASP A 237 -0.93 7.17 -13.01
CA ASP A 237 -2.20 6.65 -13.53
C ASP A 237 -1.99 5.23 -14.07
N SER A 238 -2.62 4.24 -13.45
CA SER A 238 -2.46 2.82 -13.75
C SER A 238 -3.35 2.30 -14.88
N ALA A 239 -3.94 3.17 -15.67
CA ALA A 239 -4.86 2.76 -16.76
C ALA A 239 -4.24 1.77 -17.78
N SER A 240 -2.93 1.55 -17.74
CA SER A 240 -2.18 0.72 -18.68
C SER A 240 -1.54 -0.54 -18.07
N HIS A 241 -1.92 -0.99 -16.87
CA HIS A 241 -1.36 -2.21 -16.27
C HIS A 241 -1.59 -3.45 -17.15
N THR A 242 -0.68 -3.69 -18.06
CA THR A 242 -0.61 -4.93 -18.85
C THR A 242 0.30 -5.99 -18.20
N ASN A 243 1.04 -5.66 -17.15
CA ASN A 243 1.91 -6.60 -16.43
C ASN A 243 1.20 -7.49 -15.41
N LEU A 244 -0.13 -7.54 -15.43
CA LEU A 244 -0.95 -8.48 -14.64
C LEU A 244 -0.54 -9.96 -14.86
N GLN A 245 0.16 -10.28 -15.96
CA GLN A 245 0.51 -11.67 -16.29
C GLN A 245 1.53 -12.28 -15.32
N ASN A 246 2.44 -11.49 -14.75
CA ASN A 246 3.39 -12.00 -13.75
C ASN A 246 2.71 -12.25 -12.40
N HIS A 247 1.66 -11.49 -12.07
CA HIS A 247 0.92 -11.62 -10.81
C HIS A 247 -0.01 -12.83 -10.78
N VAL A 248 -0.53 -13.26 -11.93
CA VAL A 248 -1.44 -14.42 -12.04
C VAL A 248 -0.82 -15.66 -11.41
N ASN A 249 0.49 -15.84 -11.51
CA ASN A 249 1.20 -16.99 -10.95
C ASN A 249 1.19 -17.03 -9.42
N TYR A 250 1.00 -15.89 -8.74
CA TYR A 250 1.03 -15.79 -7.27
C TYR A 250 -0.35 -15.61 -6.63
N ILE A 251 -1.35 -15.17 -7.40
CA ILE A 251 -2.69 -14.86 -6.86
C ILE A 251 -3.28 -16.07 -6.15
N SER A 252 -3.20 -17.26 -6.73
CA SER A 252 -3.72 -18.48 -6.09
C SER A 252 -3.01 -18.80 -4.77
N SER A 253 -1.68 -18.62 -4.73
CA SER A 253 -0.87 -18.80 -3.51
C SER A 253 -1.21 -17.77 -2.45
N TRP A 254 -1.42 -16.50 -2.84
CA TRP A 254 -1.83 -15.45 -1.93
C TRP A 254 -3.23 -15.68 -1.37
N LEU A 255 -4.20 -16.06 -2.22
CA LEU A 255 -5.56 -16.36 -1.78
C LEU A 255 -5.59 -17.56 -0.82
N GLN A 256 -4.74 -18.58 -1.05
CA GLN A 256 -4.61 -19.71 -0.13
C GLN A 256 -4.00 -19.24 1.20
N ALA A 257 -2.90 -18.50 1.17
CA ALA A 257 -2.25 -17.97 2.37
C ALA A 257 -3.17 -17.05 3.20
N LEU A 258 -4.01 -16.26 2.53
CA LEU A 258 -5.04 -15.43 3.17
C LEU A 258 -6.10 -16.27 3.89
N LYS A 259 -6.50 -17.42 3.32
CA LYS A 259 -7.45 -18.35 3.97
C LYS A 259 -6.83 -19.06 5.17
N ASP A 260 -5.55 -19.40 5.08
CA ASP A 260 -4.82 -20.14 6.11
C ASP A 260 -4.42 -19.23 7.32
N ASP A 261 -4.04 -17.99 7.07
CA ASP A 261 -3.71 -16.99 8.12
C ASP A 261 -4.36 -15.63 7.83
N PRO A 262 -5.47 -15.28 8.49
CA PRO A 262 -6.10 -13.97 8.34
C PRO A 262 -5.22 -12.76 8.70
N LYS A 263 -4.09 -12.98 9.39
CA LYS A 263 -3.11 -11.93 9.68
C LYS A 263 -2.08 -11.74 8.55
N PHE A 264 -2.05 -12.64 7.57
CA PHE A 264 -1.05 -12.63 6.50
C PHE A 264 -1.00 -11.28 5.78
N ILE A 265 -2.16 -10.75 5.36
CA ILE A 265 -2.23 -9.45 4.68
C ILE A 265 -1.84 -8.28 5.57
N PHE A 266 -2.13 -8.35 6.87
CA PHE A 266 -1.75 -7.29 7.81
C PHE A 266 -0.23 -7.21 7.96
N LYS A 267 0.43 -8.38 8.04
CA LYS A 267 1.89 -8.47 8.09
C LYS A 267 2.51 -7.96 6.79
N ALA A 268 2.00 -8.40 5.64
CA ALA A 268 2.51 -7.96 4.33
C ALA A 268 2.36 -6.44 4.16
N ALA A 269 1.18 -5.87 4.47
CA ALA A 269 0.94 -4.44 4.37
C ALA A 269 1.82 -3.61 5.34
N ALA A 270 2.12 -4.14 6.52
CA ALA A 270 3.03 -3.49 7.47
C ALA A 270 4.47 -3.50 6.96
N GLU A 271 4.96 -4.61 6.41
CA GLU A 271 6.30 -4.69 5.82
C GLU A 271 6.44 -3.83 4.55
N SER A 272 5.40 -3.78 3.71
CA SER A 272 5.34 -2.87 2.56
C SER A 272 5.43 -1.41 3.00
N GLN A 273 4.69 -1.03 4.06
CA GLN A 273 4.75 0.32 4.60
C GLN A 273 6.13 0.67 5.18
N LYS A 274 6.79 -0.29 5.85
CA LYS A 274 8.17 -0.11 6.33
C LYS A 274 9.13 0.13 5.16
N ALA A 275 9.00 -0.65 4.08
CA ALA A 275 9.80 -0.48 2.87
C ALA A 275 9.62 0.93 2.28
N VAL A 276 8.37 1.40 2.11
CA VAL A 276 8.07 2.74 1.62
C VAL A 276 8.61 3.82 2.54
N ASN A 277 8.42 3.69 3.85
CA ASN A 277 8.95 4.65 4.83
C ASN A 277 10.48 4.72 4.79
N PHE A 278 11.15 3.58 4.64
CA PHE A 278 12.61 3.51 4.48
C PHE A 278 13.05 4.25 3.21
N LEU A 279 12.42 4.00 2.07
CA LEU A 279 12.73 4.70 0.82
C LEU A 279 12.46 6.21 0.92
N ASN A 280 11.39 6.61 1.61
CA ASN A 280 11.05 8.01 1.84
C ASN A 280 12.05 8.72 2.77
N SER A 281 12.76 8.00 3.64
CA SER A 281 13.76 8.60 4.53
C SER A 281 14.93 9.22 3.77
N PHE A 282 15.31 8.69 2.61
CA PHE A 282 16.34 9.26 1.75
C PHE A 282 15.95 10.63 1.19
N GLN A 283 14.63 10.88 1.02
CA GLN A 283 14.14 12.13 0.46
C GLN A 283 14.18 13.30 1.46
N GLN A 284 14.17 12.99 2.75
CA GLN A 284 14.25 13.99 3.82
C GLN A 284 15.68 14.50 4.01
N ILE A 285 16.67 13.64 3.81
CA ILE A 285 18.09 13.99 3.94
C ILE A 285 18.49 15.02 2.89
N VAL A 286 18.01 14.88 1.67
CA VAL A 286 18.31 15.80 0.56
C VAL A 286 17.68 17.19 0.74
N LYS A 287 16.55 17.29 1.45
CA LYS A 287 15.89 18.57 1.75
C LYS A 287 16.53 19.35 2.90
N ALA A 288 17.38 18.69 3.68
CA ALA A 288 18.04 19.27 4.85
C ALA A 288 19.52 19.68 4.58
N ALA A 289 20.06 19.33 3.40
CA ALA A 289 21.39 19.69 2.93
C ALA A 289 21.33 20.83 1.89
#